data_90ee5bbe99809917aeefc793764218d9
#
_entry.id   90ee5bbe99809917aeefc793764218d9
#
_cell.length_a   1.000
_cell.length_b   1.000
_cell.length_c   1.000
_cell.angle_alpha   90.00
_cell.angle_beta   90.00
_cell.angle_gamma   90.00
#
_symmetry.space_group_name_H-M   'P 1'
#
loop_
_entity.id
_entity.type
_entity.pdbx_description
1 polymer ?
#
loop_
_entity_poly.entity_id
_entity_poly.type
_entity_poly.pdbx_seq_one_letter_code
_entity_poly.pdbx_strand_id
1 'polypeptide(L)'
;MKMNHAVRLVLSTALLVPVGVVSAQTACPQGVTPGSSVCLPTGTAATQNPAPPAPRWRSTWGAFANDSQVAVTGSSSGQLTRWGANRAATAKCKSMGGRECKVVLAFKNQCAVVAEPIEDRPIYNVTYKPGLTVEEASRTALTECANTNQGHACKVIFSICSNPVLVN
;
A
#
# COMPACT_ATOMS: atom_id res chain seq x y z
N MET A 1 -25.37 35.68 36.33
CA MET A 1 -24.25 36.43 35.76
C MET A 1 -24.54 36.65 34.28
N LYS A 2 -24.51 37.90 33.81
CA LYS A 2 -25.07 38.40 32.55
C LYS A 2 -24.20 38.05 31.34
N MET A 3 -24.76 37.39 30.35
CA MET A 3 -24.14 37.18 29.03
C MET A 3 -24.40 38.39 28.14
N ASN A 4 -23.35 39.06 27.68
CA ASN A 4 -23.43 40.12 26.71
C ASN A 4 -23.22 39.57 25.31
N HIS A 5 -24.26 39.62 24.50
CA HIS A 5 -24.22 39.41 23.05
C HIS A 5 -23.76 40.66 22.35
N ALA A 6 -22.58 40.68 21.79
CA ALA A 6 -22.12 41.67 20.83
C ALA A 6 -22.33 41.13 19.40
N VAL A 7 -23.37 41.58 18.74
CA VAL A 7 -23.63 41.37 17.33
C VAL A 7 -22.66 42.23 16.52
N ARG A 8 -21.72 41.60 15.80
CA ARG A 8 -20.87 42.25 14.80
C ARG A 8 -21.49 42.05 13.42
N LEU A 9 -22.01 43.13 12.88
CA LEU A 9 -22.37 43.27 11.46
C LEU A 9 -21.07 43.17 10.65
N VAL A 10 -20.94 42.14 9.81
CA VAL A 10 -19.88 42.09 8.79
C VAL A 10 -20.46 42.51 7.47
N LEU A 11 -20.04 43.69 6.98
CA LEU A 11 -20.33 44.16 5.63
C LEU A 11 -19.62 43.25 4.62
N SER A 12 -20.41 42.56 3.80
CA SER A 12 -19.91 41.78 2.67
C SER A 12 -19.66 42.72 1.49
N THR A 13 -18.40 43.06 1.23
CA THR A 13 -17.96 43.65 -0.03
C THR A 13 -17.85 42.57 -1.09
N ALA A 14 -18.74 42.59 -2.08
CA ALA A 14 -18.68 41.74 -3.26
C ALA A 14 -17.49 42.16 -4.13
N LEU A 15 -16.41 41.36 -4.16
CA LEU A 15 -15.34 41.49 -5.15
C LEU A 15 -15.82 40.89 -6.49
N LEU A 16 -16.10 41.75 -7.46
CA LEU A 16 -16.22 41.34 -8.87
C LEU A 16 -14.85 40.94 -9.39
N VAL A 17 -14.63 39.62 -9.55
CA VAL A 17 -13.45 39.05 -10.22
C VAL A 17 -13.74 39.15 -11.74
N PRO A 18 -12.89 39.83 -12.54
CA PRO A 18 -13.03 39.80 -13.99
C PRO A 18 -12.72 38.40 -14.51
N VAL A 19 -13.65 37.82 -15.25
CA VAL A 19 -13.42 36.54 -15.97
C VAL A 19 -12.41 36.82 -17.07
N GLY A 20 -11.15 36.48 -16.80
CA GLY A 20 -10.09 36.51 -17.79
C GLY A 20 -10.38 35.43 -18.84
N VAL A 21 -10.55 35.84 -20.11
CA VAL A 21 -10.59 34.93 -21.26
C VAL A 21 -9.24 34.25 -21.31
N VAL A 22 -9.20 32.94 -20.98
CA VAL A 22 -8.01 32.11 -21.17
C VAL A 22 -7.86 31.89 -22.66
N SER A 23 -7.01 32.68 -23.31
CA SER A 23 -6.56 32.40 -24.67
C SER A 23 -5.80 31.08 -24.67
N ALA A 24 -6.32 30.09 -25.38
CA ALA A 24 -5.60 28.85 -25.63
C ALA A 24 -4.32 29.21 -26.43
N GLN A 25 -3.20 29.26 -25.75
CA GLN A 25 -1.90 29.46 -26.40
C GLN A 25 -1.54 28.15 -27.12
N THR A 26 -1.66 28.17 -28.43
CA THR A 26 -1.03 27.18 -29.30
C THR A 26 0.47 27.28 -29.09
N ALA A 27 1.06 26.25 -28.46
CA ALA A 27 2.51 26.17 -28.24
C ALA A 27 3.21 25.97 -29.59
N CYS A 28 3.72 27.06 -30.16
CA CYS A 28 4.64 26.96 -31.27
C CYS A 28 6.03 26.52 -30.79
N PRO A 29 6.80 25.74 -31.57
CA PRO A 29 8.20 25.44 -31.27
C PRO A 29 9.01 26.73 -31.06
N GLN A 30 9.95 26.73 -30.12
CA GLN A 30 10.77 27.91 -29.83
C GLN A 30 11.47 28.43 -31.08
N GLY A 31 11.31 29.75 -31.37
CA GLY A 31 11.92 30.41 -32.52
C GLY A 31 10.99 30.63 -33.72
N VAL A 32 9.73 30.23 -33.64
CA VAL A 32 8.76 30.41 -34.72
C VAL A 32 7.79 31.56 -34.37
N THR A 33 7.68 32.55 -35.28
CA THR A 33 6.74 33.68 -35.09
C THR A 33 5.28 33.24 -35.20
N PRO A 34 4.37 33.71 -34.31
CA PRO A 34 2.95 33.41 -34.40
C PRO A 34 2.40 33.83 -35.78
N GLY A 35 1.68 32.94 -36.44
CA GLY A 35 1.11 33.18 -37.76
C GLY A 35 1.94 32.66 -38.94
N SER A 36 3.09 32.02 -38.71
CA SER A 36 3.83 31.29 -39.76
C SER A 36 3.09 29.98 -40.12
N SER A 37 3.28 29.52 -41.37
CA SER A 37 2.69 28.26 -41.87
C SER A 37 3.01 27.03 -41.04
N VAL A 38 4.04 27.10 -40.18
CA VAL A 38 4.46 26.02 -39.26
C VAL A 38 3.65 26.03 -37.97
N CYS A 39 2.96 27.14 -37.64
CA CYS A 39 2.10 27.29 -36.46
C CYS A 39 0.59 27.18 -36.81
N LEU A 40 0.23 27.03 -38.08
CA LEU A 40 -1.13 26.71 -38.47
C LEU A 40 -1.44 25.25 -38.13
N PRO A 41 -2.61 24.94 -37.56
CA PRO A 41 -3.07 23.59 -37.49
C PRO A 41 -3.28 23.10 -38.94
N THR A 42 -2.26 22.53 -39.53
CA THR A 42 -2.45 21.81 -40.78
C THR A 42 -3.41 20.67 -40.47
N GLY A 43 -4.59 20.69 -41.06
CA GLY A 43 -5.64 19.69 -40.94
C GLY A 43 -5.28 18.32 -41.55
N THR A 44 -4.01 17.98 -41.56
CA THR A 44 -3.56 16.60 -41.70
C THR A 44 -3.66 16.01 -40.31
N ALA A 45 -4.69 15.19 -40.11
CA ALA A 45 -4.75 14.28 -38.98
C ALA A 45 -3.38 13.62 -38.88
N ALA A 46 -2.53 14.10 -37.98
CA ALA A 46 -1.36 13.36 -37.57
C ALA A 46 -1.88 11.98 -37.24
N THR A 47 -1.43 10.96 -37.98
CA THR A 47 -1.75 9.58 -37.64
C THR A 47 -1.24 9.39 -36.23
N GLN A 48 -2.13 9.60 -35.24
CA GLN A 48 -1.82 9.38 -33.86
C GLN A 48 -1.55 7.88 -33.77
N ASN A 49 -0.29 7.52 -33.77
CA ASN A 49 0.08 6.18 -33.34
C ASN A 49 -0.64 5.96 -32.00
N PRO A 50 -1.50 4.93 -31.91
CA PRO A 50 -2.21 4.69 -30.66
C PRO A 50 -1.18 4.64 -29.54
N ALA A 51 -1.39 5.47 -28.52
CA ALA A 51 -0.53 5.46 -27.35
C ALA A 51 -0.40 4.02 -26.83
N PRO A 52 0.81 3.58 -26.47
CA PRO A 52 0.96 2.23 -25.92
C PRO A 52 -0.02 2.04 -24.77
N PRO A 53 -0.64 0.86 -24.66
CA PRO A 53 -1.60 0.61 -23.59
C PRO A 53 -0.96 0.89 -22.22
N ALA A 54 -1.69 1.60 -21.36
CA ALA A 54 -1.21 1.93 -20.03
C ALA A 54 -0.91 0.64 -19.25
N PRO A 55 0.19 0.60 -18.48
CA PRO A 55 0.55 -0.57 -17.69
C PRO A 55 -0.57 -0.92 -16.70
N ARG A 56 -0.97 -2.18 -16.64
CA ARG A 56 -2.02 -2.69 -15.76
C ARG A 56 -1.39 -3.45 -14.60
N TRP A 57 -1.69 -3.01 -13.38
CA TRP A 57 -1.21 -3.66 -12.17
C TRP A 57 -2.28 -4.57 -11.58
N ARG A 58 -1.87 -5.77 -11.19
CA ARG A 58 -2.72 -6.75 -10.52
C ARG A 58 -2.30 -6.92 -9.08
N SER A 59 -3.25 -6.80 -8.19
CA SER A 59 -3.01 -7.03 -6.75
C SER A 59 -2.68 -8.49 -6.48
N THR A 60 -1.78 -8.70 -5.52
CA THR A 60 -1.46 -10.02 -4.99
C THR A 60 -1.69 -10.10 -3.48
N TRP A 61 -1.82 -11.31 -2.99
CA TRP A 61 -2.05 -11.65 -1.60
C TRP A 61 -0.95 -12.55 -1.06
N GLY A 62 -0.61 -12.33 0.20
CA GLY A 62 0.19 -13.24 1.00
C GLY A 62 -0.57 -13.65 2.26
N ALA A 63 -0.10 -14.71 2.93
CA ALA A 63 -0.64 -15.15 4.20
C ALA A 63 0.41 -15.89 5.04
N PHE A 64 0.19 -15.88 6.35
CA PHE A 64 0.82 -16.79 7.32
C PHE A 64 -0.23 -17.72 7.91
N ALA A 65 0.14 -18.98 8.06
CA ALA A 65 -0.61 -19.97 8.81
C ALA A 65 0.32 -20.62 9.84
N ASN A 66 -0.15 -20.72 11.07
CA ASN A 66 0.63 -21.24 12.20
C ASN A 66 -0.06 -22.42 12.87
N ASP A 67 0.74 -23.37 13.31
CA ASP A 67 0.37 -24.40 14.29
C ASP A 67 1.19 -24.14 15.55
N SER A 68 0.53 -23.59 16.58
CA SER A 68 1.17 -23.22 17.84
C SER A 68 1.59 -24.42 18.69
N GLN A 69 1.02 -25.60 18.45
CA GLN A 69 1.34 -26.81 19.22
C GLN A 69 2.74 -27.35 18.88
N VAL A 70 3.15 -27.18 17.63
CA VAL A 70 4.46 -27.65 17.14
C VAL A 70 5.37 -26.51 16.67
N ALA A 71 4.97 -25.25 16.93
CA ALA A 71 5.70 -24.03 16.61
C ALA A 71 6.08 -23.93 15.10
N VAL A 72 5.20 -24.34 14.20
CA VAL A 72 5.43 -24.31 12.76
C VAL A 72 4.62 -23.21 12.11
N THR A 73 5.28 -22.37 11.31
CA THR A 73 4.63 -21.32 10.52
C THR A 73 4.87 -21.53 9.03
N GLY A 74 3.79 -21.69 8.28
CA GLY A 74 3.81 -21.69 6.82
C GLY A 74 3.51 -20.31 6.27
N SER A 75 4.11 -19.94 5.14
CA SER A 75 3.91 -18.66 4.47
C SER A 75 3.56 -18.81 2.99
N SER A 76 2.91 -17.81 2.43
CA SER A 76 2.65 -17.68 1.00
C SER A 76 2.73 -16.23 0.56
N SER A 77 3.05 -15.99 -0.72
CA SER A 77 3.00 -14.67 -1.37
C SER A 77 2.63 -14.80 -2.85
N GLY A 78 2.37 -13.65 -3.51
CA GLY A 78 2.11 -13.60 -4.95
C GLY A 78 0.80 -14.25 -5.40
N GLN A 79 -0.08 -14.62 -4.48
CA GLN A 79 -1.36 -15.25 -4.81
C GLN A 79 -2.36 -14.21 -5.31
N LEU A 80 -3.17 -14.57 -6.32
CA LEU A 80 -4.13 -13.64 -6.93
C LEU A 80 -5.38 -13.40 -6.06
N THR A 81 -5.62 -14.25 -5.08
CA THR A 81 -6.77 -14.17 -4.18
C THR A 81 -6.38 -14.42 -2.74
N ARG A 82 -7.12 -13.83 -1.80
CA ARG A 82 -6.96 -14.09 -0.37
C ARG A 82 -7.14 -15.57 -0.04
N TRP A 83 -8.13 -16.22 -0.67
CA TRP A 83 -8.38 -17.65 -0.46
C TRP A 83 -7.18 -18.51 -0.91
N GLY A 84 -6.62 -18.19 -2.10
CA GLY A 84 -5.41 -18.86 -2.60
C GLY A 84 -4.22 -18.69 -1.65
N ALA A 85 -3.99 -17.48 -1.14
CA ALA A 85 -2.94 -17.21 -0.16
C ALA A 85 -3.13 -18.02 1.12
N ASN A 86 -4.32 -18.00 1.69
CA ASN A 86 -4.65 -18.76 2.90
C ASN A 86 -4.42 -20.26 2.70
N ARG A 87 -4.88 -20.81 1.58
CA ARG A 87 -4.72 -22.23 1.26
C ARG A 87 -3.24 -22.60 1.09
N ALA A 88 -2.48 -21.78 0.38
CA ALA A 88 -1.04 -22.03 0.15
C ALA A 88 -0.25 -21.96 1.46
N ALA A 89 -0.50 -20.94 2.33
CA ALA A 89 0.15 -20.85 3.63
C ALA A 89 -0.19 -22.05 4.54
N THR A 90 -1.46 -22.46 4.56
CA THR A 90 -1.90 -23.64 5.33
C THR A 90 -1.24 -24.93 4.81
N ALA A 91 -1.16 -25.09 3.49
CA ALA A 91 -0.52 -26.24 2.87
C ALA A 91 0.99 -26.27 3.21
N LYS A 92 1.65 -25.10 3.18
CA LYS A 92 3.08 -24.98 3.57
C LYS A 92 3.28 -25.32 5.04
N CYS A 93 2.44 -24.84 5.95
CA CYS A 93 2.50 -25.18 7.38
C CYS A 93 2.36 -26.71 7.58
N LYS A 94 1.38 -27.33 6.92
CA LYS A 94 1.19 -28.80 6.97
C LYS A 94 2.40 -29.58 6.44
N SER A 95 2.99 -29.13 5.33
CA SER A 95 4.18 -29.80 4.76
C SER A 95 5.42 -29.73 5.66
N MET A 96 5.43 -28.80 6.62
CA MET A 96 6.48 -28.64 7.62
C MET A 96 6.17 -29.38 8.95
N GLY A 97 5.12 -30.19 8.99
CA GLY A 97 4.75 -31.00 10.15
C GLY A 97 3.61 -30.45 11.00
N GLY A 98 3.04 -29.29 10.63
CA GLY A 98 1.87 -28.74 11.31
C GLY A 98 0.63 -29.61 11.07
N ARG A 99 -0.15 -29.83 12.13
CA ARG A 99 -1.41 -30.61 12.11
C ARG A 99 -2.63 -29.70 12.18
N GLU A 100 -2.57 -28.67 13.04
CA GLU A 100 -3.66 -27.71 13.29
C GLU A 100 -3.33 -26.32 12.74
N CYS A 101 -2.87 -26.25 11.52
CA CYS A 101 -2.49 -25.01 10.86
C CYS A 101 -3.68 -24.05 10.69
N LYS A 102 -3.66 -22.91 11.37
CA LYS A 102 -4.67 -21.83 11.28
C LYS A 102 -4.05 -20.59 10.65
N VAL A 103 -4.80 -19.94 9.75
CA VAL A 103 -4.37 -18.66 9.17
C VAL A 103 -4.37 -17.59 10.25
N VAL A 104 -3.21 -16.99 10.50
CA VAL A 104 -3.00 -15.95 11.53
C VAL A 104 -2.92 -14.54 10.95
N LEU A 105 -2.51 -14.42 9.67
CA LEU A 105 -2.48 -13.16 8.95
C LEU A 105 -2.69 -13.39 7.45
N ALA A 106 -3.47 -12.53 6.79
CA ALA A 106 -3.52 -12.39 5.33
C ALA A 106 -3.35 -10.92 4.96
N PHE A 107 -2.51 -10.63 3.98
CA PHE A 107 -2.13 -9.28 3.57
C PHE A 107 -2.18 -9.13 2.05
N LYS A 108 -2.42 -7.90 1.57
CA LYS A 108 -2.59 -7.58 0.15
C LYS A 108 -1.68 -6.42 -0.23
N ASN A 109 -0.86 -6.60 -1.27
CA ASN A 109 0.06 -5.57 -1.78
C ASN A 109 0.94 -4.95 -0.68
N GLN A 110 1.36 -5.76 0.27
CA GLN A 110 2.13 -5.37 1.44
C GLN A 110 3.25 -6.36 1.71
N CYS A 111 4.15 -5.97 2.60
CA CYS A 111 5.07 -6.88 3.28
C CYS A 111 4.45 -7.34 4.61
N ALA A 112 4.93 -8.43 5.14
CA ALA A 112 4.58 -8.89 6.46
C ALA A 112 5.77 -9.58 7.12
N VAL A 113 5.85 -9.49 8.44
CA VAL A 113 6.94 -10.03 9.24
C VAL A 113 6.42 -10.91 10.37
N VAL A 114 7.30 -11.78 10.83
CA VAL A 114 7.12 -12.59 12.04
C VAL A 114 8.17 -12.17 13.05
N ALA A 115 7.75 -11.83 14.26
CA ALA A 115 8.65 -11.49 15.37
C ALA A 115 8.40 -12.40 16.59
N GLU A 116 9.48 -12.71 17.30
CA GLU A 116 9.47 -13.51 18.52
C GLU A 116 10.43 -12.93 19.57
N PRO A 117 10.28 -13.25 20.86
CA PRO A 117 11.28 -12.89 21.87
C PRO A 117 12.67 -13.43 21.54
N ILE A 118 13.70 -12.65 21.90
CA ILE A 118 15.11 -13.06 21.71
C ILE A 118 15.47 -14.20 22.66
N GLU A 119 14.93 -14.17 23.87
CA GLU A 119 15.18 -15.17 24.88
C GLU A 119 14.30 -16.41 24.65
N ASP A 120 14.93 -17.59 24.79
CA ASP A 120 14.23 -18.87 24.74
C ASP A 120 13.36 -19.03 25.99
N ARG A 121 12.05 -19.17 25.80
CA ARG A 121 11.06 -19.25 26.88
C ARG A 121 10.09 -20.39 26.62
N PRO A 122 9.63 -21.08 27.67
CA PRO A 122 8.72 -22.22 27.50
C PRO A 122 7.34 -21.77 26.96
N ILE A 123 6.95 -20.52 27.20
CA ILE A 123 5.69 -19.93 26.71
C ILE A 123 5.97 -18.50 26.23
N TYR A 124 5.70 -18.24 24.96
CA TYR A 124 5.82 -16.92 24.34
C TYR A 124 4.80 -16.73 23.22
N ASN A 125 4.55 -15.49 22.88
CA ASN A 125 3.65 -15.11 21.78
C ASN A 125 4.45 -14.69 20.55
N VAL A 126 4.23 -15.36 19.44
CA VAL A 126 4.74 -14.96 18.13
C VAL A 126 3.82 -13.89 17.56
N THR A 127 4.40 -12.82 17.02
CA THR A 127 3.68 -11.69 16.48
C THR A 127 3.80 -11.62 14.96
N TYR A 128 2.67 -11.42 14.28
CA TYR A 128 2.57 -11.31 12.83
C TYR A 128 2.01 -9.94 12.47
N LYS A 129 2.77 -9.10 11.75
CA LYS A 129 2.32 -7.76 11.36
C LYS A 129 2.56 -7.47 9.89
N PRO A 130 1.56 -6.86 9.20
CA PRO A 130 1.73 -6.32 7.87
C PRO A 130 2.24 -4.88 7.92
N GLY A 131 2.83 -4.40 6.82
CA GLY A 131 3.21 -3.02 6.59
C GLY A 131 3.48 -2.78 5.10
N LEU A 132 3.55 -1.52 4.68
CA LEU A 132 3.85 -1.19 3.29
C LEU A 132 5.27 -1.59 2.92
N THR A 133 6.19 -1.55 3.90
CA THR A 133 7.58 -2.01 3.76
C THR A 133 7.92 -3.01 4.87
N VAL A 134 9.04 -3.73 4.71
CA VAL A 134 9.55 -4.63 5.75
C VAL A 134 9.91 -3.85 7.02
N GLU A 135 10.46 -2.63 6.88
CA GLU A 135 10.87 -1.79 8.00
C GLU A 135 9.66 -1.32 8.82
N GLU A 136 8.57 -0.93 8.16
CA GLU A 136 7.32 -0.54 8.82
C GLU A 136 6.70 -1.73 9.57
N ALA A 137 6.57 -2.86 8.89
CA ALA A 137 6.06 -4.10 9.47
C ALA A 137 6.91 -4.54 10.68
N SER A 138 8.25 -4.43 10.57
CA SER A 138 9.19 -4.78 11.64
C SER A 138 9.03 -3.91 12.87
N ARG A 139 8.95 -2.57 12.71
CA ARG A 139 8.73 -1.67 13.84
C ARG A 139 7.46 -2.03 14.59
N THR A 140 6.36 -2.21 13.86
CA THR A 140 5.07 -2.55 14.46
C THR A 140 5.10 -3.92 15.13
N ALA A 141 5.73 -4.92 14.49
CA ALA A 141 5.85 -6.26 15.03
C ALA A 141 6.69 -6.31 16.30
N LEU A 142 7.84 -5.63 16.33
CA LEU A 142 8.73 -5.61 17.50
C LEU A 142 8.07 -4.92 18.69
N THR A 143 7.37 -3.80 18.47
CA THR A 143 6.62 -3.11 19.53
C THR A 143 5.53 -4.00 20.12
N GLU A 144 4.73 -4.60 19.26
CA GLU A 144 3.63 -5.49 19.68
C GLU A 144 4.15 -6.76 20.37
N CYS A 145 5.24 -7.34 19.82
CA CYS A 145 5.88 -8.51 20.41
C CYS A 145 6.37 -8.22 21.83
N ALA A 146 7.03 -7.08 22.05
CA ALA A 146 7.46 -6.68 23.40
C ALA A 146 6.26 -6.51 24.35
N ASN A 147 5.19 -5.84 23.88
CA ASN A 147 3.98 -5.62 24.67
C ASN A 147 3.29 -6.94 25.08
N THR A 148 3.18 -7.89 24.16
CA THR A 148 2.53 -9.19 24.41
C THR A 148 3.40 -10.18 25.17
N ASN A 149 4.70 -9.91 25.27
CA ASN A 149 5.68 -10.74 25.97
C ASN A 149 6.29 -10.01 27.19
N GLN A 150 5.48 -9.21 27.91
CA GLN A 150 5.85 -8.58 29.19
C GLN A 150 7.07 -7.63 29.11
N GLY A 151 7.26 -6.95 27.98
CA GLY A 151 8.38 -6.03 27.77
C GLY A 151 9.68 -6.68 27.34
N HIS A 152 9.73 -8.00 27.11
CA HIS A 152 10.93 -8.67 26.64
C HIS A 152 11.31 -8.22 25.24
N ALA A 153 12.61 -8.08 24.99
CA ALA A 153 13.15 -7.74 23.69
C ALA A 153 12.82 -8.82 22.65
N CYS A 154 12.44 -8.37 21.46
CA CYS A 154 12.06 -9.23 20.34
C CYS A 154 12.95 -9.05 19.12
N LYS A 155 12.99 -10.05 18.26
CA LYS A 155 13.66 -10.03 16.95
C LYS A 155 12.69 -10.42 15.85
N VAL A 156 12.90 -9.90 14.65
CA VAL A 156 12.23 -10.38 13.43
C VAL A 156 12.95 -11.65 12.98
N ILE A 157 12.20 -12.73 12.82
CA ILE A 157 12.72 -14.03 12.39
C ILE A 157 12.40 -14.34 10.93
N PHE A 158 11.38 -13.68 10.35
CA PHE A 158 11.01 -13.91 8.97
C PHE A 158 10.28 -12.69 8.40
N SER A 159 10.48 -12.42 7.10
CA SER A 159 9.77 -11.39 6.34
C SER A 159 9.44 -11.88 4.94
N ILE A 160 8.30 -11.42 4.39
CA ILE A 160 7.88 -11.73 3.02
C ILE A 160 6.98 -10.60 2.49
N CYS A 161 7.10 -10.30 1.19
CA CYS A 161 6.25 -9.30 0.55
C CYS A 161 5.37 -9.94 -0.53
N SER A 162 4.18 -9.38 -0.73
CA SER A 162 3.27 -9.72 -1.82
C SER A 162 2.99 -8.45 -2.62
N ASN A 163 3.93 -8.11 -3.50
CA ASN A 163 3.87 -6.89 -4.31
C ASN A 163 2.90 -7.05 -5.48
N PRO A 164 2.24 -5.96 -5.94
CA PRO A 164 1.50 -5.98 -7.19
C PRO A 164 2.36 -6.47 -8.34
N VAL A 165 1.77 -7.18 -9.29
CA VAL A 165 2.44 -7.64 -10.51
C VAL A 165 1.91 -6.91 -11.72
N LEU A 166 2.82 -6.54 -12.64
CA LEU A 166 2.46 -5.97 -13.92
C LEU A 166 1.85 -7.07 -14.80
N VAL A 167 0.70 -6.77 -15.40
CA VAL A 167 0.06 -7.62 -16.40
C VAL A 167 -0.08 -6.86 -17.71
N ASN A 168 0.37 -7.45 -18.79
CA ASN A 168 0.26 -6.90 -20.15
C ASN A 168 -1.06 -7.32 -20.78
#